data_6b5cc28ab05dc9ed0a4ea8a12c955f2c
#
_entry.id   6b5cc28ab05dc9ed0a4ea8a12c955f2c
#
_cell.length_a   1.000
_cell.length_b   1.000
_cell.length_c   1.000
_cell.angle_alpha   90.00
_cell.angle_beta   90.00
_cell.angle_gamma   90.00
#
_symmetry.space_group_name_H-M   'P 1'
#
loop_
_entity.id
_entity.type
_entity.pdbx_description
1 polymer ?
#
loop_
_entity_poly.entity_id
_entity_poly.type
_entity_poly.pdbx_seq_one_letter_code
_entity_poly.pdbx_strand_id
1 'polypeptide(L)'
;MNEKTTKFLDKFVKRVKANPPGVCPIAVQLAFLQSARSQTCGKCVPCRDGLEQVENMMRSILDGKADMETFNNMVSLAEMIQDTADCAIGYEAANIVLQSVELFHDEYMSHIEQHRCQAEVGQKVPCISHCPAHVDIPGYIALIGEHRYADAVNLIRRDNPFPTACAFICEHPCEAKCRRDLIDSPINIRGLKKFAVDQIAADQVKVPECNVTTGKKVAIVGGGPSGLTTAYYLSLMGHKVDVYEEREALGGMLRYGIPNYRLPKDRLDEDINAILSTGNITVHYNTAIGRDITMEQLKEQYNAIYIAIGAQVGKSVNVDGVNSNGVYSAVEMLGEIGKGNIPDYTGKRVVVVGGGNVAMDCARSAIRCHAKEVTVIYRRRQIDMTALPSEIQGAIEEGVELLTLNAPVKINADAEGNVCGFVAQPQIISVYDKQGKPSVTVANKPKIEVPCEVVLMAIGQDIVSAPFAEYDVNPRRKTFETLDTTRLKSYDKIFAGGDCVFGPATVIKAIGAGKVAALNIDEYLGYHHKYLEDIKIPEPRENDRTHYGRVHLTDRSARERKNNFEPVENGMSYDEAMQECGKCLRCDHFGCGVVEGGRV
;
A
#
# COMPACT_ATOMS: atom_id res chain seq x y z
N MET A 1 46.69 -23.50 15.89
CA MET A 1 45.70 -22.99 14.94
C MET A 1 46.38 -22.12 13.90
N ASN A 2 46.01 -22.20 12.62
CA ASN A 2 46.60 -21.38 11.55
C ASN A 2 46.16 -19.92 11.74
N GLU A 3 47.07 -18.94 11.55
CA GLU A 3 46.84 -17.50 11.70
C GLU A 3 45.61 -17.00 10.89
N LYS A 4 45.31 -17.62 9.74
CA LYS A 4 44.10 -17.32 8.95
C LYS A 4 42.82 -17.74 9.68
N THR A 5 42.83 -18.88 10.35
CA THR A 5 41.67 -19.40 11.11
C THR A 5 41.43 -18.54 12.34
N THR A 6 42.49 -18.13 13.05
CA THR A 6 42.39 -17.20 14.19
C THR A 6 41.79 -15.86 13.75
N LYS A 7 42.29 -15.27 12.66
CA LYS A 7 41.75 -14.00 12.12
C LYS A 7 40.28 -14.13 11.62
N PHE A 8 39.90 -15.29 11.14
CA PHE A 8 38.52 -15.55 10.75
C PHE A 8 37.58 -15.61 11.97
N LEU A 9 37.99 -16.36 12.99
CA LEU A 9 37.27 -16.47 14.27
C LEU A 9 37.15 -15.10 14.96
N ASP A 10 38.26 -14.33 15.03
CA ASP A 10 38.21 -12.97 15.58
C ASP A 10 37.25 -12.05 14.84
N LYS A 11 37.18 -12.16 13.51
CA LYS A 11 36.19 -11.40 12.72
C LYS A 11 34.77 -11.86 12.98
N PHE A 12 34.57 -13.16 13.17
CA PHE A 12 33.25 -13.72 13.47
C PHE A 12 32.80 -13.31 14.87
N VAL A 13 33.63 -13.45 15.88
CA VAL A 13 33.37 -13.02 17.26
C VAL A 13 33.07 -11.50 17.30
N LYS A 14 33.84 -10.69 16.56
CA LYS A 14 33.54 -9.26 16.42
C LYS A 14 32.18 -8.99 15.78
N ARG A 15 31.78 -9.79 14.80
CA ARG A 15 30.44 -9.68 14.16
C ARG A 15 29.30 -10.07 15.10
N VAL A 16 29.49 -11.16 15.85
CA VAL A 16 28.52 -11.59 16.87
C VAL A 16 28.42 -10.55 17.98
N LYS A 17 29.54 -10.00 18.47
CA LYS A 17 29.58 -8.92 19.47
C LYS A 17 28.96 -7.62 18.98
N ALA A 18 29.10 -7.30 17.69
CA ALA A 18 28.49 -6.10 17.09
C ALA A 18 26.97 -6.23 16.89
N ASN A 19 26.46 -7.45 16.89
CA ASN A 19 25.06 -7.84 16.68
C ASN A 19 24.24 -6.82 15.87
N PRO A 20 24.19 -6.92 14.52
CA PRO A 20 23.50 -5.93 13.72
C PRO A 20 22.06 -5.75 14.22
N PRO A 21 21.53 -4.54 14.29
CA PRO A 21 20.15 -4.29 14.71
C PRO A 21 19.17 -5.18 13.93
N GLY A 22 18.23 -5.80 14.64
CA GLY A 22 17.21 -6.65 14.04
C GLY A 22 17.67 -8.06 13.67
N VAL A 23 18.83 -8.50 14.13
CA VAL A 23 19.30 -9.89 13.96
C VAL A 23 19.40 -10.55 15.32
N CYS A 24 18.67 -11.66 15.52
CA CYS A 24 18.77 -12.45 16.75
C CYS A 24 20.16 -13.08 16.86
N PRO A 25 20.92 -12.83 17.94
CA PRO A 25 22.26 -13.38 18.11
C PRO A 25 22.26 -14.91 18.20
N ILE A 26 21.24 -15.52 18.81
CA ILE A 26 21.08 -16.98 18.87
C ILE A 26 20.89 -17.56 17.46
N ALA A 27 20.13 -16.90 16.60
CA ALA A 27 19.95 -17.34 15.22
C ALA A 27 21.25 -17.26 14.40
N VAL A 28 22.03 -16.21 14.59
CA VAL A 28 23.37 -16.08 13.97
C VAL A 28 24.27 -17.21 14.43
N GLN A 29 24.25 -17.51 15.73
CA GLN A 29 25.04 -18.58 16.33
C GLN A 29 24.63 -19.95 15.81
N LEU A 30 23.33 -20.22 15.69
CA LEU A 30 22.84 -21.47 15.10
C LEU A 30 23.32 -21.64 13.65
N ALA A 31 23.26 -20.59 12.84
CA ALA A 31 23.76 -20.63 11.46
C ALA A 31 25.26 -20.92 11.38
N PHE A 32 26.04 -20.38 12.31
CA PHE A 32 27.47 -20.71 12.43
C PHE A 32 27.67 -22.17 12.81
N LEU A 33 26.97 -22.68 13.84
CA LEU A 33 27.07 -24.07 14.28
C LEU A 33 26.74 -25.06 13.16
N GLN A 34 25.71 -24.77 12.34
CA GLN A 34 25.37 -25.55 11.16
C GLN A 34 26.48 -25.57 10.12
N SER A 35 27.10 -24.41 9.88
CA SER A 35 28.25 -24.31 8.98
C SER A 35 29.45 -25.11 9.50
N ALA A 36 29.75 -25.05 10.82
CA ALA A 36 30.81 -25.81 11.45
C ALA A 36 30.54 -27.33 11.36
N ARG A 37 29.30 -27.77 11.64
CA ARG A 37 28.90 -29.18 11.50
C ARG A 37 29.11 -29.72 10.10
N SER A 38 28.77 -28.93 9.07
CA SER A 38 28.96 -29.36 7.68
C SER A 38 30.42 -29.65 7.31
N GLN A 39 31.38 -29.18 8.12
CA GLN A 39 32.82 -29.36 7.90
C GLN A 39 33.42 -30.40 8.82
N THR A 40 32.64 -31.07 9.66
CA THR A 40 33.15 -32.10 10.56
C THR A 40 33.59 -33.36 9.80
N CYS A 41 34.65 -34.02 10.30
CA CYS A 41 35.11 -35.28 9.67
C CYS A 41 34.34 -36.52 10.14
N GLY A 42 33.46 -36.39 11.15
CA GLY A 42 32.60 -37.47 11.68
C GLY A 42 33.31 -38.49 12.55
N LYS A 43 34.64 -38.34 12.89
CA LYS A 43 35.40 -39.32 13.63
C LYS A 43 35.08 -39.36 15.13
N CYS A 44 35.12 -38.22 15.81
CA CYS A 44 34.87 -38.18 17.25
C CYS A 44 33.40 -37.96 17.59
N VAL A 45 32.94 -38.63 18.65
CA VAL A 45 31.56 -38.54 19.12
C VAL A 45 31.15 -37.11 19.53
N PRO A 46 31.99 -36.35 20.26
CA PRO A 46 31.64 -34.99 20.64
C PRO A 46 31.31 -34.11 19.46
N CYS A 47 32.04 -34.23 18.35
CA CYS A 47 31.82 -33.44 17.15
C CYS A 47 30.64 -33.99 16.31
N ARG A 48 30.56 -35.32 16.13
CA ARG A 48 29.57 -35.97 15.28
C ARG A 48 28.14 -35.86 15.86
N ASP A 49 28.00 -36.28 17.12
CA ASP A 49 26.71 -36.41 17.77
C ASP A 49 26.44 -35.24 18.74
N GLY A 50 27.47 -34.74 19.42
CA GLY A 50 27.33 -33.67 20.41
C GLY A 50 26.94 -32.33 19.78
N LEU A 51 27.59 -31.89 18.69
CA LEU A 51 27.22 -30.63 18.02
C LEU A 51 25.81 -30.70 17.43
N GLU A 52 25.33 -31.89 17.05
CA GLU A 52 23.93 -32.07 16.59
C GLU A 52 22.92 -31.84 17.72
N GLN A 53 23.24 -32.40 18.91
CA GLN A 53 22.38 -32.16 20.07
C GLN A 53 22.35 -30.68 20.48
N VAL A 54 23.52 -30.00 20.49
CA VAL A 54 23.58 -28.55 20.74
C VAL A 54 22.76 -27.78 19.71
N GLU A 55 22.84 -28.12 18.41
CA GLU A 55 22.03 -27.51 17.36
C GLU A 55 20.51 -27.69 17.61
N ASN A 56 20.10 -28.90 17.97
CA ASN A 56 18.69 -29.21 18.26
C ASN A 56 18.16 -28.43 19.47
N MET A 57 18.96 -28.30 20.53
CA MET A 57 18.61 -27.49 21.70
C MET A 57 18.55 -26.02 21.37
N MET A 58 19.48 -25.47 20.57
CA MET A 58 19.40 -24.08 20.09
C MET A 58 18.17 -23.82 19.22
N ARG A 59 17.78 -24.80 18.37
CA ARG A 59 16.51 -24.71 17.60
C ARG A 59 15.32 -24.67 18.53
N SER A 60 15.29 -25.54 19.55
CA SER A 60 14.20 -25.57 20.55
C SER A 60 14.07 -24.23 21.28
N ILE A 61 15.20 -23.58 21.62
CA ILE A 61 15.21 -22.23 22.22
C ILE A 61 14.61 -21.19 21.24
N LEU A 62 15.04 -21.20 19.98
CA LEU A 62 14.50 -20.29 18.95
C LEU A 62 13.04 -20.55 18.65
N ASP A 63 12.58 -21.79 18.81
CA ASP A 63 11.19 -22.19 18.59
C ASP A 63 10.29 -21.93 19.82
N GLY A 64 10.85 -21.40 20.93
CA GLY A 64 10.12 -21.16 22.17
C GLY A 64 9.64 -22.45 22.87
N LYS A 65 10.27 -23.60 22.57
CA LYS A 65 9.92 -24.92 23.12
C LYS A 65 10.88 -25.38 24.23
N ALA A 66 11.97 -24.65 24.43
CA ALA A 66 12.98 -24.98 25.43
C ALA A 66 12.60 -24.43 26.81
N ASP A 67 13.02 -25.15 27.82
CA ASP A 67 13.01 -24.76 29.22
C ASP A 67 14.43 -24.55 29.76
N MET A 68 14.55 -24.21 31.03
CA MET A 68 15.85 -24.02 31.69
C MET A 68 16.66 -25.30 31.76
N GLU A 69 16.03 -26.46 31.80
CA GLU A 69 16.72 -27.76 31.76
C GLU A 69 17.42 -27.95 30.40
N THR A 70 16.69 -27.69 29.31
CA THR A 70 17.23 -27.72 27.94
C THR A 70 18.42 -26.76 27.78
N PHE A 71 18.33 -25.55 28.33
CA PHE A 71 19.41 -24.55 28.29
C PHE A 71 20.64 -25.03 29.06
N ASN A 72 20.46 -25.52 30.29
CA ASN A 72 21.58 -26.02 31.12
C ASN A 72 22.25 -27.23 30.48
N ASN A 73 21.48 -28.15 29.91
CA ASN A 73 21.99 -29.31 29.18
C ASN A 73 22.78 -28.89 27.94
N MET A 74 22.32 -27.86 27.22
CA MET A 74 23.06 -27.31 26.06
C MET A 74 24.42 -26.74 26.49
N VAL A 75 24.48 -25.98 27.58
CA VAL A 75 25.72 -25.39 28.09
C VAL A 75 26.68 -26.49 28.53
N SER A 76 26.22 -27.44 29.37
CA SER A 76 27.03 -28.55 29.86
C SER A 76 27.55 -29.44 28.73
N LEU A 77 26.74 -29.68 27.70
CA LEU A 77 27.18 -30.44 26.54
C LEU A 77 28.21 -29.66 25.71
N ALA A 78 28.05 -28.35 25.55
CA ALA A 78 29.02 -27.51 24.86
C ALA A 78 30.37 -27.49 25.60
N GLU A 79 30.37 -27.39 26.94
CA GLU A 79 31.60 -27.52 27.79
C GLU A 79 32.27 -28.87 27.57
N MET A 80 31.51 -29.96 27.63
CA MET A 80 32.04 -31.29 27.39
C MET A 80 32.67 -31.45 25.99
N ILE A 81 32.01 -30.90 24.94
CA ILE A 81 32.53 -30.93 23.58
C ILE A 81 33.83 -30.11 23.47
N GLN A 82 33.89 -28.95 24.12
CA GLN A 82 35.05 -28.09 24.15
C GLN A 82 36.29 -28.86 24.72
N ASP A 83 36.08 -29.62 25.80
CA ASP A 83 37.13 -30.33 26.48
C ASP A 83 37.54 -31.66 25.81
N THR A 84 36.63 -32.31 25.09
CA THR A 84 36.79 -33.69 24.59
C THR A 84 36.90 -33.84 23.09
N ALA A 85 36.68 -32.76 22.30
CA ALA A 85 36.79 -32.83 20.85
C ALA A 85 38.26 -32.97 20.38
N ASP A 86 38.50 -33.89 19.45
CA ASP A 86 39.85 -34.20 18.96
C ASP A 86 40.49 -33.09 18.11
N CYS A 87 39.74 -32.13 17.64
CA CYS A 87 40.25 -31.11 16.73
C CYS A 87 39.57 -29.75 16.88
N ALA A 88 40.20 -28.74 16.28
CA ALA A 88 39.76 -27.34 16.33
C ALA A 88 38.31 -27.11 15.88
N ILE A 89 37.77 -27.90 14.95
CA ILE A 89 36.40 -27.72 14.48
C ILE A 89 35.40 -27.97 15.62
N GLY A 90 35.59 -29.07 16.36
CA GLY A 90 34.69 -29.42 17.48
C GLY A 90 34.79 -28.44 18.64
N TYR A 91 36.00 -28.25 19.18
CA TYR A 91 36.16 -27.42 20.38
C TYR A 91 35.88 -25.93 20.11
N GLU A 92 36.24 -25.40 18.92
CA GLU A 92 35.94 -24.00 18.60
C GLU A 92 34.45 -23.76 18.33
N ALA A 93 33.76 -24.72 17.71
CA ALA A 93 32.30 -24.62 17.53
C ALA A 93 31.59 -24.56 18.89
N ALA A 94 31.99 -25.42 19.84
CA ALA A 94 31.46 -25.39 21.20
C ALA A 94 31.84 -24.12 21.96
N ASN A 95 33.11 -23.70 21.89
CA ASN A 95 33.62 -22.48 22.51
C ASN A 95 32.82 -21.23 22.06
N ILE A 96 32.49 -21.14 20.78
CA ILE A 96 31.70 -20.01 20.26
C ILE A 96 30.25 -20.05 20.79
N VAL A 97 29.66 -21.23 20.99
CA VAL A 97 28.34 -21.34 21.64
C VAL A 97 28.43 -20.84 23.08
N LEU A 98 29.43 -21.25 23.85
CA LEU A 98 29.63 -20.79 25.24
C LEU A 98 29.86 -19.27 25.31
N GLN A 99 30.69 -18.72 24.42
CA GLN A 99 30.85 -17.26 24.31
C GLN A 99 29.53 -16.53 23.94
N SER A 100 28.71 -17.13 23.11
CA SER A 100 27.39 -16.58 22.79
C SER A 100 26.46 -16.57 24.01
N VAL A 101 26.48 -17.65 24.80
CA VAL A 101 25.71 -17.72 26.06
C VAL A 101 26.15 -16.64 27.04
N GLU A 102 27.47 -16.45 27.20
CA GLU A 102 28.02 -15.40 28.07
C GLU A 102 27.66 -13.99 27.61
N LEU A 103 27.79 -13.72 26.31
CA LEU A 103 27.57 -12.38 25.74
C LEU A 103 26.11 -11.99 25.60
N PHE A 104 25.20 -12.95 25.40
CA PHE A 104 23.80 -12.73 25.10
C PHE A 104 22.88 -13.50 26.04
N HIS A 105 23.29 -13.68 27.29
CA HIS A 105 22.54 -14.42 28.32
C HIS A 105 21.08 -13.93 28.43
N ASP A 106 20.88 -12.60 28.47
CA ASP A 106 19.56 -12.01 28.58
C ASP A 106 18.66 -12.34 27.39
N GLU A 107 19.25 -12.48 26.19
CA GLU A 107 18.51 -12.89 24.99
C GLU A 107 18.07 -14.36 25.09
N TYR A 108 18.95 -15.27 25.60
CA TYR A 108 18.56 -16.64 25.86
C TYR A 108 17.46 -16.75 26.88
N MET A 109 17.55 -15.99 27.99
CA MET A 109 16.48 -15.96 29.02
C MET A 109 15.19 -15.39 28.48
N SER A 110 15.24 -14.34 27.67
CA SER A 110 14.06 -13.78 27.04
C SER A 110 13.34 -14.77 26.12
N HIS A 111 14.08 -15.57 25.35
CA HIS A 111 13.49 -16.64 24.53
C HIS A 111 12.83 -17.75 25.36
N ILE A 112 13.45 -18.13 26.49
CA ILE A 112 13.01 -19.26 27.31
C ILE A 112 11.87 -18.86 28.25
N GLU A 113 12.01 -17.76 28.98
CA GLU A 113 11.09 -17.36 30.03
C GLU A 113 9.94 -16.48 29.53
N GLN A 114 10.24 -15.61 28.55
CA GLN A 114 9.29 -14.63 28.05
C GLN A 114 8.72 -15.00 26.66
N HIS A 115 9.24 -16.05 26.04
CA HIS A 115 8.92 -16.44 24.66
C HIS A 115 9.08 -15.27 23.68
N ARG A 116 10.08 -14.40 23.91
CA ARG A 116 10.30 -13.16 23.18
C ARG A 116 11.76 -13.00 22.76
N CYS A 117 12.00 -12.55 21.52
CA CYS A 117 13.32 -12.15 21.04
C CYS A 117 13.51 -10.64 21.25
N GLN A 118 14.59 -10.24 21.95
CA GLN A 118 14.93 -8.83 22.16
C GLN A 118 15.55 -8.15 20.92
N ALA A 119 15.93 -8.93 19.92
CA ALA A 119 16.46 -8.42 18.65
C ALA A 119 15.42 -7.65 17.79
N GLU A 120 14.26 -7.36 18.35
CA GLU A 120 13.14 -6.64 17.75
C GLU A 120 13.49 -5.23 17.23
N VAL A 121 14.62 -4.68 17.66
CA VAL A 121 14.99 -3.30 17.37
C VAL A 121 15.15 -3.07 15.86
N GLY A 122 14.04 -2.72 15.22
CA GLY A 122 14.00 -2.13 13.89
C GLY A 122 13.70 -3.07 12.73
N GLN A 123 13.42 -4.36 12.91
CA GLN A 123 12.90 -5.18 11.81
C GLN A 123 11.45 -4.82 11.51
N LYS A 124 11.27 -4.07 10.45
CA LYS A 124 9.95 -3.73 9.96
C LYS A 124 9.33 -4.93 9.26
N VAL A 125 8.09 -5.26 9.59
CA VAL A 125 7.29 -6.26 8.88
C VAL A 125 7.13 -5.83 7.42
N PRO A 126 7.55 -6.63 6.43
CA PRO A 126 7.65 -6.15 5.04
C PRO A 126 6.33 -5.65 4.47
N CYS A 127 5.22 -6.34 4.71
CA CYS A 127 3.90 -5.91 4.22
C CYS A 127 3.42 -4.61 4.91
N ILE A 128 3.66 -4.43 6.22
CA ILE A 128 3.36 -3.19 6.95
C ILE A 128 4.20 -2.04 6.42
N SER A 129 5.51 -2.25 6.25
CA SER A 129 6.45 -1.21 5.80
C SER A 129 6.19 -0.76 4.37
N HIS A 130 5.67 -1.64 3.51
CA HIS A 130 5.32 -1.31 2.13
C HIS A 130 3.91 -0.74 1.99
N CYS A 131 3.10 -0.81 3.03
CA CYS A 131 1.83 -0.11 3.09
C CYS A 131 2.08 1.38 3.42
N PRO A 132 1.72 2.35 2.56
CA PRO A 132 1.91 3.77 2.87
C PRO A 132 1.18 4.26 4.13
N ALA A 133 0.11 3.57 4.55
CA ALA A 133 -0.61 3.84 5.79
C ALA A 133 -0.12 3.00 6.98
N HIS A 134 0.85 2.10 6.76
CA HIS A 134 1.39 1.18 7.77
C HIS A 134 0.33 0.36 8.50
N VAL A 135 -0.65 -0.18 7.74
CA VAL A 135 -1.72 -1.02 8.29
C VAL A 135 -1.13 -2.31 8.86
N ASP A 136 -1.60 -2.71 10.04
CA ASP A 136 -1.22 -3.98 10.67
C ASP A 136 -1.85 -5.16 9.92
N ILE A 137 -1.14 -5.59 8.88
CA ILE A 137 -1.62 -6.64 7.96
C ILE A 137 -1.62 -8.02 8.61
N PRO A 138 -0.55 -8.48 9.28
CA PRO A 138 -0.59 -9.77 9.97
C PRO A 138 -1.67 -9.86 11.03
N GLY A 139 -1.89 -8.76 11.77
CA GLY A 139 -2.90 -8.69 12.81
C GLY A 139 -4.31 -8.89 12.26
N TYR A 140 -4.73 -8.14 11.24
CA TYR A 140 -6.08 -8.33 10.71
C TYR A 140 -6.27 -9.66 9.97
N ILE A 141 -5.23 -10.22 9.34
CA ILE A 141 -5.29 -11.57 8.74
C ILE A 141 -5.52 -12.62 9.84
N ALA A 142 -4.85 -12.51 10.98
CA ALA A 142 -5.04 -13.39 12.11
C ALA A 142 -6.48 -13.31 12.67
N LEU A 143 -7.02 -12.08 12.78
CA LEU A 143 -8.41 -11.87 13.22
C LEU A 143 -9.44 -12.46 12.24
N ILE A 144 -9.20 -12.36 10.93
CA ILE A 144 -10.05 -13.01 9.92
C ILE A 144 -10.03 -14.52 10.10
N GLY A 145 -8.84 -15.11 10.32
CA GLY A 145 -8.68 -16.55 10.59
C GLY A 145 -9.38 -17.05 11.85
N GLU A 146 -9.65 -16.16 12.81
CA GLU A 146 -10.44 -16.43 14.03
C GLU A 146 -11.91 -15.99 13.89
N HIS A 147 -12.38 -15.65 12.69
CA HIS A 147 -13.74 -15.17 12.39
C HIS A 147 -14.13 -13.88 13.12
N ARG A 148 -13.17 -13.11 13.59
CA ARG A 148 -13.35 -11.82 14.27
C ARG A 148 -13.35 -10.68 13.26
N TYR A 149 -14.35 -10.68 12.36
CA TYR A 149 -14.37 -9.77 11.20
C TYR A 149 -14.52 -8.29 11.61
N ALA A 150 -15.36 -8.01 12.62
CA ALA A 150 -15.50 -6.64 13.14
C ALA A 150 -14.17 -6.10 13.69
N ASP A 151 -13.46 -6.92 14.48
CA ASP A 151 -12.14 -6.55 15.01
C ASP A 151 -11.10 -6.39 13.90
N ALA A 152 -11.15 -7.23 12.86
CA ALA A 152 -10.28 -7.11 11.70
C ALA A 152 -10.50 -5.78 10.97
N VAL A 153 -11.75 -5.38 10.72
CA VAL A 153 -12.09 -4.11 10.09
C VAL A 153 -11.71 -2.92 10.99
N ASN A 154 -11.91 -3.02 12.30
CA ASN A 154 -11.46 -2.01 13.26
C ASN A 154 -9.95 -1.85 13.27
N LEU A 155 -9.20 -2.96 13.25
CA LEU A 155 -7.74 -2.92 13.20
C LEU A 155 -7.24 -2.26 11.90
N ILE A 156 -7.91 -2.52 10.77
CA ILE A 156 -7.61 -1.82 9.52
C ILE A 156 -7.93 -0.33 9.67
N ARG A 157 -9.10 0.03 10.24
CA ARG A 157 -9.56 1.42 10.41
C ARG A 157 -8.66 2.22 11.33
N ARG A 158 -8.07 1.60 12.34
CA ARG A 158 -7.05 2.22 13.20
C ARG A 158 -5.95 2.89 12.41
N ASP A 159 -5.49 2.27 11.33
CA ASP A 159 -4.38 2.76 10.50
C ASP A 159 -4.83 3.35 9.16
N ASN A 160 -6.04 3.04 8.73
CA ASN A 160 -6.62 3.43 7.44
C ASN A 160 -8.15 3.58 7.59
N PRO A 161 -8.68 4.80 7.67
CA PRO A 161 -10.11 5.04 7.87
C PRO A 161 -11.00 4.70 6.65
N PHE A 162 -10.41 4.19 5.56
CA PHE A 162 -11.10 3.72 4.37
C PHE A 162 -10.90 2.21 4.15
N PRO A 163 -11.25 1.34 5.11
CA PRO A 163 -11.08 -0.10 4.95
C PRO A 163 -11.84 -0.65 3.75
N THR A 164 -13.09 -0.21 3.55
CA THR A 164 -13.98 -0.68 2.47
C THR A 164 -13.49 -0.18 1.11
N ALA A 165 -13.25 1.12 0.92
CA ALA A 165 -12.72 1.63 -0.34
C ALA A 165 -11.40 0.95 -0.73
N CYS A 166 -10.46 0.80 0.22
CA CYS A 166 -9.19 0.11 -0.04
C CYS A 166 -9.34 -1.40 -0.27
N ALA A 167 -10.41 -2.05 0.17
CA ALA A 167 -10.70 -3.43 -0.15
C ALA A 167 -11.03 -3.62 -1.64
N PHE A 168 -11.73 -2.64 -2.24
CA PHE A 168 -12.10 -2.68 -3.65
C PHE A 168 -10.98 -2.22 -4.59
N ILE A 169 -10.27 -1.11 -4.26
CA ILE A 169 -9.44 -0.41 -5.28
C ILE A 169 -7.96 -0.22 -4.91
N CYS A 170 -7.48 -0.75 -3.79
CA CYS A 170 -6.08 -0.61 -3.43
C CYS A 170 -5.18 -1.36 -4.42
N GLU A 171 -4.10 -0.72 -4.87
CA GLU A 171 -3.06 -1.34 -5.72
C GLU A 171 -2.15 -2.31 -4.96
N HIS A 172 -2.42 -2.58 -3.68
CA HIS A 172 -1.82 -3.58 -2.78
C HIS A 172 -0.29 -3.71 -2.86
N PRO A 173 0.50 -2.61 -2.72
CA PRO A 173 1.97 -2.68 -2.79
C PRO A 173 2.58 -3.60 -1.72
N CYS A 174 1.86 -3.86 -0.63
CA CYS A 174 2.25 -4.78 0.43
C CYS A 174 2.47 -6.22 -0.05
N GLU A 175 1.72 -6.68 -1.06
CA GLU A 175 1.82 -8.03 -1.60
C GLU A 175 3.15 -8.27 -2.33
N ALA A 176 3.70 -7.24 -2.99
CA ALA A 176 4.98 -7.31 -3.70
C ALA A 176 6.20 -7.59 -2.79
N LYS A 177 6.02 -7.50 -1.46
CA LYS A 177 7.06 -7.77 -0.46
C LYS A 177 6.62 -8.81 0.58
N CYS A 178 5.56 -9.53 0.30
CA CYS A 178 5.14 -10.64 1.15
C CYS A 178 6.20 -11.75 1.14
N ARG A 179 6.71 -12.11 2.32
CA ARG A 179 7.72 -13.17 2.45
C ARG A 179 7.21 -14.56 2.07
N ARG A 180 5.90 -14.75 2.02
CA ARG A 180 5.31 -15.99 1.52
C ARG A 180 5.71 -16.29 0.07
N ASP A 181 6.05 -15.25 -0.71
CA ASP A 181 6.57 -15.39 -2.08
C ASP A 181 7.87 -16.24 -2.16
N LEU A 182 8.62 -16.34 -1.05
CA LEU A 182 9.81 -17.21 -0.94
C LEU A 182 9.46 -18.70 -0.81
N ILE A 183 8.21 -19.05 -0.58
CA ILE A 183 7.73 -20.42 -0.39
C ILE A 183 6.91 -20.88 -1.59
N ASP A 184 5.84 -20.15 -1.91
CA ASP A 184 4.94 -20.47 -3.03
C ASP A 184 4.49 -19.21 -3.79
N SER A 185 3.73 -18.32 -3.16
CA SER A 185 3.22 -17.10 -3.77
C SER A 185 2.73 -16.12 -2.68
N PRO A 186 2.75 -14.80 -2.95
CA PRO A 186 2.26 -13.80 -2.00
C PRO A 186 0.81 -14.06 -1.60
N ILE A 187 0.47 -13.73 -0.35
CA ILE A 187 -0.91 -13.75 0.13
C ILE A 187 -1.74 -12.74 -0.66
N ASN A 188 -2.98 -13.08 -0.99
CA ASN A 188 -3.93 -12.12 -1.54
C ASN A 188 -4.50 -11.22 -0.43
N ILE A 189 -3.66 -10.26 0.00
CA ILE A 189 -3.92 -9.36 1.14
C ILE A 189 -5.13 -8.47 0.88
N ARG A 190 -5.26 -7.93 -0.36
CA ARG A 190 -6.42 -7.11 -0.73
C ARG A 190 -7.71 -7.94 -0.74
N GLY A 191 -7.65 -9.14 -1.29
CA GLY A 191 -8.79 -10.06 -1.32
C GLY A 191 -9.28 -10.44 0.09
N LEU A 192 -8.37 -10.70 1.04
CA LEU A 192 -8.72 -10.94 2.44
C LEU A 192 -9.36 -9.70 3.09
N LYS A 193 -8.87 -8.49 2.79
CA LYS A 193 -9.51 -7.26 3.25
C LYS A 193 -10.93 -7.14 2.70
N LYS A 194 -11.13 -7.42 1.40
CA LYS A 194 -12.46 -7.43 0.79
C LYS A 194 -13.37 -8.45 1.44
N PHE A 195 -12.88 -9.65 1.65
CA PHE A 195 -13.63 -10.68 2.37
C PHE A 195 -14.10 -10.18 3.74
N ALA A 196 -13.22 -9.58 4.55
CA ALA A 196 -13.57 -9.09 5.88
C ALA A 196 -14.67 -8.04 5.87
N VAL A 197 -14.57 -7.01 4.99
CA VAL A 197 -15.58 -5.95 4.89
C VAL A 197 -16.90 -6.42 4.27
N ASP A 198 -16.90 -7.56 3.56
CA ASP A 198 -18.11 -8.17 3.01
C ASP A 198 -18.82 -9.11 4.02
N GLN A 199 -18.11 -9.56 5.10
CA GLN A 199 -18.68 -10.42 6.15
C GLN A 199 -19.41 -9.65 7.24
N ILE A 200 -19.23 -8.34 7.36
CA ILE A 200 -19.76 -7.55 8.46
C ILE A 200 -20.47 -6.30 7.96
N ALA A 201 -21.66 -6.04 8.46
CA ALA A 201 -22.35 -4.78 8.15
C ALA A 201 -21.62 -3.59 8.81
N ALA A 202 -21.61 -2.45 8.12
CA ALA A 202 -20.85 -1.28 8.54
C ALA A 202 -21.26 -0.74 9.92
N ASP A 203 -22.54 -0.84 10.26
CA ASP A 203 -23.13 -0.44 11.55
C ASP A 203 -22.74 -1.36 12.72
N GLN A 204 -22.25 -2.56 12.42
CA GLN A 204 -21.73 -3.50 13.43
C GLN A 204 -20.24 -3.27 13.75
N VAL A 205 -19.58 -2.40 13.01
CA VAL A 205 -18.17 -2.04 13.24
C VAL A 205 -18.14 -0.79 14.10
N LYS A 206 -17.69 -0.94 15.36
CA LYS A 206 -17.61 0.19 16.28
C LYS A 206 -16.67 1.28 15.76
N VAL A 207 -17.15 2.51 15.74
CA VAL A 207 -16.31 3.68 15.47
C VAL A 207 -15.88 4.28 16.80
N PRO A 208 -14.59 4.56 17.01
CA PRO A 208 -14.14 5.22 18.24
C PRO A 208 -14.71 6.63 18.35
N GLU A 209 -15.15 6.98 19.54
CA GLU A 209 -15.64 8.32 19.87
C GLU A 209 -14.61 9.05 20.72
N CYS A 210 -14.42 10.33 20.46
CA CYS A 210 -13.59 11.18 21.32
C CYS A 210 -14.45 11.99 22.26
N ASN A 211 -14.32 11.76 23.56
CA ASN A 211 -15.03 12.49 24.62
C ASN A 211 -14.21 13.65 25.21
N VAL A 212 -13.02 13.90 24.69
CA VAL A 212 -12.12 14.97 25.15
C VAL A 212 -12.08 16.09 24.11
N THR A 213 -12.04 17.34 24.53
CA THR A 213 -11.86 18.48 23.64
C THR A 213 -10.59 19.25 23.98
N THR A 214 -9.78 19.51 22.96
CA THR A 214 -8.56 20.34 23.08
C THR A 214 -8.86 21.85 23.00
N GLY A 215 -10.07 22.22 22.56
CA GLY A 215 -10.42 23.61 22.25
C GLY A 215 -9.78 24.17 20.98
N LYS A 216 -8.96 23.37 20.26
CA LYS A 216 -8.34 23.77 18.99
C LYS A 216 -9.25 23.50 17.82
N LYS A 217 -9.16 24.36 16.79
CA LYS A 217 -9.93 24.26 15.54
C LYS A 217 -8.98 24.13 14.36
N VAL A 218 -9.25 23.16 13.49
CA VAL A 218 -8.48 22.91 12.27
C VAL A 218 -9.39 22.98 11.05
N ALA A 219 -8.99 23.75 10.04
CA ALA A 219 -9.64 23.76 8.74
C ALA A 219 -8.97 22.75 7.80
N ILE A 220 -9.77 21.98 7.09
CA ILE A 220 -9.32 21.06 6.03
C ILE A 220 -9.92 21.50 4.72
N VAL A 221 -9.08 21.74 3.72
CA VAL A 221 -9.47 22.17 2.38
C VAL A 221 -9.41 20.97 1.44
N GLY A 222 -10.57 20.41 1.13
CA GLY A 222 -10.78 19.24 0.29
C GLY A 222 -11.21 17.99 1.06
N GLY A 223 -12.38 17.47 0.74
CA GLY A 223 -13.01 16.27 1.32
C GLY A 223 -12.66 14.97 0.60
N GLY A 224 -11.45 14.88 0.02
CA GLY A 224 -10.90 13.65 -0.56
C GLY A 224 -10.23 12.75 0.49
N PRO A 225 -9.64 11.59 0.06
CA PRO A 225 -9.06 10.60 0.99
C PRO A 225 -8.05 11.17 1.98
N SER A 226 -7.18 12.09 1.54
CA SER A 226 -6.18 12.71 2.40
C SER A 226 -6.81 13.63 3.45
N GLY A 227 -7.74 14.51 3.01
CA GLY A 227 -8.43 15.44 3.92
C GLY A 227 -9.29 14.72 4.95
N LEU A 228 -10.09 13.73 4.51
CA LEU A 228 -10.94 12.95 5.40
C LEU A 228 -10.14 12.08 6.38
N THR A 229 -8.99 11.55 5.95
CA THR A 229 -8.08 10.83 6.87
C THR A 229 -7.54 11.77 7.94
N THR A 230 -7.12 12.98 7.57
CA THR A 230 -6.65 13.98 8.53
C THR A 230 -7.78 14.39 9.47
N ALA A 231 -8.99 14.60 8.95
CA ALA A 231 -10.18 14.90 9.76
C ALA A 231 -10.47 13.81 10.79
N TYR A 232 -10.42 12.55 10.37
CA TYR A 232 -10.66 11.40 11.22
C TYR A 232 -9.72 11.37 12.44
N TYR A 233 -8.41 11.42 12.21
CA TYR A 233 -7.45 11.35 13.30
C TYR A 233 -7.49 12.60 14.20
N LEU A 234 -7.60 13.80 13.64
CA LEU A 234 -7.71 15.04 14.43
C LEU A 234 -9.00 15.05 15.28
N SER A 235 -10.11 14.55 14.75
CA SER A 235 -11.34 14.37 15.51
C SER A 235 -11.15 13.43 16.70
N LEU A 236 -10.50 12.28 16.48
CA LEU A 236 -10.18 11.33 17.56
C LEU A 236 -9.20 11.89 18.60
N MET A 237 -8.36 12.84 18.22
CA MET A 237 -7.46 13.57 19.11
C MET A 237 -8.17 14.73 19.86
N GLY A 238 -9.47 14.92 19.66
CA GLY A 238 -10.28 15.93 20.37
C GLY A 238 -10.22 17.33 19.78
N HIS A 239 -9.71 17.50 18.56
CA HIS A 239 -9.76 18.75 17.84
C HIS A 239 -11.09 18.93 17.11
N LYS A 240 -11.58 20.17 17.03
CA LYS A 240 -12.70 20.50 16.14
C LYS A 240 -12.20 20.67 14.72
N VAL A 241 -12.85 20.02 13.79
CA VAL A 241 -12.43 19.96 12.38
C VAL A 241 -13.56 20.45 11.48
N ASP A 242 -13.27 21.46 10.67
CA ASP A 242 -14.16 21.94 9.62
C ASP A 242 -13.58 21.54 8.26
N VAL A 243 -14.31 20.75 7.47
CA VAL A 243 -13.92 20.30 6.14
C VAL A 243 -14.65 21.15 5.09
N TYR A 244 -13.90 21.83 4.25
CA TYR A 244 -14.41 22.62 3.12
C TYR A 244 -14.30 21.82 1.84
N GLU A 245 -15.44 21.44 1.27
CA GLU A 245 -15.51 20.68 0.01
C GLU A 245 -16.22 21.51 -1.06
N GLU A 246 -15.58 21.69 -2.22
CA GLU A 246 -16.12 22.48 -3.33
C GLU A 246 -17.32 21.83 -4.01
N ARG A 247 -17.48 20.52 -3.87
CA ARG A 247 -18.51 19.70 -4.49
C ARG A 247 -19.64 19.39 -3.51
N GLU A 248 -20.71 18.81 -4.05
CA GLU A 248 -21.91 18.43 -3.28
C GLU A 248 -21.72 17.19 -2.39
N ALA A 249 -20.67 16.38 -2.63
CA ALA A 249 -20.42 15.15 -1.87
C ALA A 249 -18.93 14.92 -1.60
N LEU A 250 -18.65 14.29 -0.46
CA LEU A 250 -17.31 13.88 -0.04
C LEU A 250 -16.79 12.67 -0.83
N GLY A 251 -15.49 12.44 -0.74
CA GLY A 251 -14.80 11.28 -1.31
C GLY A 251 -13.79 11.65 -2.41
N GLY A 252 -13.81 12.88 -2.93
CA GLY A 252 -12.87 13.32 -3.95
C GLY A 252 -12.81 12.35 -5.14
N MET A 253 -11.60 11.97 -5.57
CA MET A 253 -11.41 11.06 -6.72
C MET A 253 -11.93 9.63 -6.49
N LEU A 254 -12.18 9.20 -5.25
CA LEU A 254 -12.87 7.92 -5.00
C LEU A 254 -14.32 7.96 -5.50
N ARG A 255 -14.98 9.10 -5.40
CA ARG A 255 -16.35 9.30 -5.90
C ARG A 255 -16.38 9.68 -7.35
N TYR A 256 -15.59 10.68 -7.74
CA TYR A 256 -15.67 11.35 -9.02
C TYR A 256 -14.69 10.84 -10.08
N GLY A 257 -13.73 9.99 -9.71
CA GLY A 257 -12.75 9.44 -10.65
C GLY A 257 -12.83 7.93 -10.84
N ILE A 258 -13.32 7.19 -9.84
CA ILE A 258 -13.42 5.74 -9.90
C ILE A 258 -14.85 5.32 -10.22
N PRO A 259 -15.08 4.53 -11.28
CA PRO A 259 -16.42 4.09 -11.66
C PRO A 259 -17.09 3.19 -10.60
N ASN A 260 -18.43 3.21 -10.58
CA ASN A 260 -19.21 2.43 -9.62
C ASN A 260 -18.95 0.92 -9.69
N TYR A 261 -18.67 0.39 -10.88
CA TYR A 261 -18.40 -1.04 -11.06
C TYR A 261 -17.08 -1.51 -10.40
N ARG A 262 -16.16 -0.55 -10.07
CA ARG A 262 -14.94 -0.83 -9.29
C ARG A 262 -15.10 -0.47 -7.82
N LEU A 263 -15.75 0.64 -7.52
CA LEU A 263 -16.03 1.11 -6.17
C LEU A 263 -17.48 1.59 -6.07
N PRO A 264 -18.39 0.75 -5.59
CA PRO A 264 -19.77 1.15 -5.33
C PRO A 264 -19.83 2.36 -4.40
N LYS A 265 -20.70 3.32 -4.71
CA LYS A 265 -20.74 4.58 -3.95
C LYS A 265 -21.35 4.41 -2.57
N ASP A 266 -22.30 3.50 -2.40
CA ASP A 266 -22.84 3.08 -1.11
C ASP A 266 -21.74 2.48 -0.21
N ARG A 267 -20.85 1.65 -0.76
CA ARG A 267 -19.71 1.08 -0.04
C ARG A 267 -18.67 2.14 0.35
N LEU A 268 -18.47 3.17 -0.48
CA LEU A 268 -17.64 4.33 -0.13
C LEU A 268 -18.28 5.14 0.99
N ASP A 269 -19.60 5.30 0.96
CA ASP A 269 -20.34 6.07 1.96
C ASP A 269 -20.29 5.41 3.35
N GLU A 270 -20.15 4.09 3.44
CA GLU A 270 -19.87 3.40 4.73
C GLU A 270 -18.61 3.95 5.42
N ASP A 271 -17.50 4.07 4.69
CA ASP A 271 -16.26 4.61 5.24
C ASP A 271 -16.41 6.10 5.60
N ILE A 272 -17.03 6.90 4.73
CA ILE A 272 -17.25 8.33 4.96
C ILE A 272 -18.13 8.55 6.18
N ASN A 273 -19.24 7.82 6.31
CA ASN A 273 -20.13 7.92 7.46
C ASN A 273 -19.43 7.52 8.77
N ALA A 274 -18.60 6.49 8.73
CA ALA A 274 -17.77 6.10 9.88
C ALA A 274 -16.79 7.21 10.29
N ILE A 275 -16.15 7.89 9.33
CA ILE A 275 -15.28 9.04 9.60
C ILE A 275 -16.07 10.18 10.25
N LEU A 276 -17.22 10.52 9.71
CA LEU A 276 -18.04 11.64 10.22
C LEU A 276 -18.65 11.34 11.59
N SER A 277 -18.87 10.06 11.93
CA SER A 277 -19.47 9.65 13.21
C SER A 277 -18.53 9.79 14.41
N THR A 278 -17.25 10.15 14.21
CA THR A 278 -16.30 10.47 15.31
C THR A 278 -16.71 11.71 16.14
N GLY A 279 -17.64 12.53 15.65
CA GLY A 279 -18.37 13.55 16.42
C GLY A 279 -17.81 14.97 16.36
N ASN A 280 -16.54 15.18 15.96
CA ASN A 280 -15.91 16.51 15.96
C ASN A 280 -15.70 17.10 14.56
N ILE A 281 -16.35 16.55 13.53
CA ILE A 281 -16.18 16.97 12.14
C ILE A 281 -17.45 17.68 11.65
N THR A 282 -17.28 18.90 11.14
CA THR A 282 -18.31 19.67 10.43
C THR A 282 -17.94 19.78 8.96
N VAL A 283 -18.86 19.57 8.04
CA VAL A 283 -18.61 19.66 6.61
C VAL A 283 -19.34 20.83 5.98
N HIS A 284 -18.60 21.64 5.23
CA HIS A 284 -19.11 22.75 4.42
C HIS A 284 -19.07 22.35 2.95
N TYR A 285 -20.18 21.85 2.45
CA TYR A 285 -20.33 21.46 1.04
C TYR A 285 -20.47 22.68 0.12
N ASN A 286 -20.18 22.49 -1.17
CA ASN A 286 -20.27 23.51 -2.23
C ASN A 286 -19.48 24.79 -1.89
N THR A 287 -18.38 24.65 -1.10
CA THR A 287 -17.61 25.77 -0.60
C THR A 287 -16.17 25.69 -1.12
N ALA A 288 -15.84 26.51 -2.10
CA ALA A 288 -14.52 26.60 -2.73
C ALA A 288 -13.68 27.73 -2.12
N ILE A 289 -12.42 27.44 -1.84
CA ILE A 289 -11.46 28.44 -1.39
C ILE A 289 -11.12 29.40 -2.53
N GLY A 290 -11.15 30.70 -2.24
CA GLY A 290 -10.94 31.78 -3.22
C GLY A 290 -12.19 32.24 -3.95
N ARG A 291 -13.28 31.49 -3.87
CA ARG A 291 -14.61 31.88 -4.37
C ARG A 291 -15.59 32.22 -3.25
N ASP A 292 -15.77 31.31 -2.29
CA ASP A 292 -16.79 31.39 -1.23
C ASP A 292 -16.18 31.79 0.11
N ILE A 293 -14.96 31.40 0.37
CA ILE A 293 -14.16 31.76 1.55
C ILE A 293 -12.70 31.94 1.16
N THR A 294 -12.01 32.89 1.79
CA THR A 294 -10.59 33.16 1.50
C THR A 294 -9.65 32.44 2.46
N MET A 295 -8.40 32.25 2.05
CA MET A 295 -7.36 31.71 2.94
C MET A 295 -7.09 32.63 4.15
N GLU A 296 -7.22 33.94 3.99
CA GLU A 296 -7.08 34.92 5.07
C GLU A 296 -8.14 34.71 6.15
N GLN A 297 -9.40 34.51 5.74
CA GLN A 297 -10.49 34.20 6.67
C GLN A 297 -10.24 32.90 7.42
N LEU A 298 -9.71 31.86 6.74
CA LEU A 298 -9.33 30.63 7.41
C LEU A 298 -8.17 30.84 8.40
N LYS A 299 -7.17 31.64 8.02
CA LYS A 299 -6.04 31.97 8.93
C LYS A 299 -6.49 32.71 10.20
N GLU A 300 -7.54 33.51 10.13
CA GLU A 300 -8.07 34.21 11.30
C GLU A 300 -8.88 33.29 12.22
N GLN A 301 -9.62 32.34 11.65
CA GLN A 301 -10.58 31.52 12.38
C GLN A 301 -10.00 30.21 12.96
N TYR A 302 -8.91 29.69 12.38
CA TYR A 302 -8.38 28.36 12.68
C TYR A 302 -6.96 28.40 13.24
N ASN A 303 -6.66 27.43 14.11
CA ASN A 303 -5.34 27.25 14.70
C ASN A 303 -4.35 26.58 13.73
N ALA A 304 -4.85 25.72 12.83
CA ALA A 304 -4.10 25.11 11.74
C ALA A 304 -4.99 24.93 10.52
N ILE A 305 -4.38 24.85 9.32
CA ILE A 305 -5.06 24.63 8.05
C ILE A 305 -4.34 23.50 7.32
N TYR A 306 -5.09 22.54 6.78
CA TYR A 306 -4.57 21.46 5.94
C TYR A 306 -5.12 21.54 4.52
N ILE A 307 -4.25 21.66 3.52
CA ILE A 307 -4.60 21.74 2.11
C ILE A 307 -4.50 20.34 1.49
N ALA A 308 -5.62 19.79 1.03
CA ALA A 308 -5.77 18.45 0.48
C ALA A 308 -6.63 18.43 -0.80
N ILE A 309 -6.43 19.43 -1.67
CA ILE A 309 -7.25 19.66 -2.88
C ILE A 309 -7.05 18.61 -4.00
N GLY A 310 -6.06 17.72 -3.86
CA GLY A 310 -5.82 16.65 -4.83
C GLY A 310 -5.33 17.16 -6.20
N ALA A 311 -5.56 16.35 -7.25
CA ALA A 311 -5.28 16.66 -8.66
C ALA A 311 -6.50 16.25 -9.49
N GLN A 312 -7.29 17.21 -9.94
CA GLN A 312 -8.64 16.97 -10.43
C GLN A 312 -8.90 17.42 -11.87
N VAL A 313 -7.92 18.04 -12.54
CA VAL A 313 -8.02 18.50 -13.93
C VAL A 313 -7.21 17.61 -14.84
N GLY A 314 -7.81 17.11 -15.91
CA GLY A 314 -7.11 16.29 -16.88
C GLY A 314 -6.11 17.08 -17.69
N LYS A 315 -4.96 16.46 -18.00
CA LYS A 315 -4.00 16.98 -18.96
C LYS A 315 -4.42 16.70 -20.38
N SER A 316 -4.09 17.61 -21.30
CA SER A 316 -4.28 17.43 -22.72
C SER A 316 -2.94 17.32 -23.47
N VAL A 317 -2.98 16.76 -24.67
CA VAL A 317 -1.83 16.78 -25.61
C VAL A 317 -1.89 18.05 -26.45
N ASN A 318 -0.73 18.54 -26.85
CA ASN A 318 -0.68 19.66 -27.79
C ASN A 318 -0.61 19.10 -29.22
N VAL A 319 -1.76 18.81 -29.79
CA VAL A 319 -1.92 18.35 -31.18
C VAL A 319 -3.04 19.12 -31.86
N ASP A 320 -2.96 19.22 -33.18
CA ASP A 320 -4.02 19.86 -33.97
C ASP A 320 -5.36 19.17 -33.76
N GLY A 321 -6.43 19.95 -33.63
CA GLY A 321 -7.79 19.43 -33.42
C GLY A 321 -8.14 19.06 -31.98
N VAL A 322 -7.26 19.33 -31.00
CA VAL A 322 -7.52 18.99 -29.57
C VAL A 322 -8.72 19.75 -28.98
N ASN A 323 -9.09 20.88 -29.55
CA ASN A 323 -10.24 21.69 -29.12
C ASN A 323 -11.54 21.42 -29.94
N SER A 324 -11.56 20.37 -30.78
CA SER A 324 -12.74 20.01 -31.58
C SER A 324 -13.87 19.49 -30.69
N ASN A 325 -15.10 19.66 -31.13
CA ASN A 325 -16.28 19.10 -30.47
C ASN A 325 -16.20 17.56 -30.47
N GLY A 326 -16.32 16.93 -29.31
CA GLY A 326 -16.12 15.47 -29.14
C GLY A 326 -14.80 15.10 -28.51
N VAL A 327 -13.91 16.07 -28.22
CA VAL A 327 -12.70 15.85 -27.40
C VAL A 327 -13.02 16.22 -25.95
N TYR A 328 -12.82 15.27 -25.03
CA TYR A 328 -13.10 15.46 -23.61
C TYR A 328 -11.92 15.00 -22.74
N SER A 329 -11.83 15.56 -21.55
CA SER A 329 -10.97 15.04 -20.49
C SER A 329 -11.55 13.74 -19.93
N ALA A 330 -10.72 12.73 -19.77
CA ALA A 330 -11.10 11.48 -19.12
C ALA A 330 -11.61 11.70 -17.68
N VAL A 331 -10.99 12.63 -16.95
CA VAL A 331 -11.37 12.97 -15.57
C VAL A 331 -12.75 13.63 -15.52
N GLU A 332 -13.07 14.50 -16.48
CA GLU A 332 -14.39 15.13 -16.59
C GLU A 332 -15.47 14.10 -16.92
N MET A 333 -15.22 13.22 -17.89
CA MET A 333 -16.16 12.16 -18.26
C MET A 333 -16.45 11.24 -17.07
N LEU A 334 -15.42 10.78 -16.36
CA LEU A 334 -15.60 9.96 -15.17
C LEU A 334 -16.29 10.75 -14.04
N GLY A 335 -15.99 12.05 -13.92
CA GLY A 335 -16.63 12.95 -12.96
C GLY A 335 -18.14 13.07 -13.19
N GLU A 336 -18.58 13.20 -14.43
CA GLU A 336 -20.02 13.25 -14.77
C GLU A 336 -20.69 11.89 -14.46
N ILE A 337 -20.05 10.77 -14.79
CA ILE A 337 -20.54 9.44 -14.39
C ILE A 337 -20.65 9.33 -12.86
N GLY A 338 -19.66 9.85 -12.12
CA GLY A 338 -19.66 9.86 -10.65
C GLY A 338 -20.77 10.70 -10.03
N LYS A 339 -21.31 11.70 -10.76
CA LYS A 339 -22.50 12.48 -10.39
C LYS A 339 -23.81 11.81 -10.82
N GLY A 340 -23.76 10.69 -11.56
CA GLY A 340 -24.92 10.02 -12.13
C GLY A 340 -25.29 10.49 -13.55
N ASN A 341 -24.53 11.42 -14.14
CA ASN A 341 -24.73 11.91 -15.51
C ASN A 341 -23.98 10.99 -16.49
N ILE A 342 -24.61 9.89 -16.87
CA ILE A 342 -24.00 8.90 -17.77
C ILE A 342 -24.11 9.38 -19.22
N PRO A 343 -22.99 9.61 -19.93
CA PRO A 343 -23.05 10.01 -21.34
C PRO A 343 -23.54 8.86 -22.22
N ASP A 344 -24.22 9.18 -23.33
CA ASP A 344 -24.63 8.20 -24.33
C ASP A 344 -23.71 8.25 -25.56
N TYR A 345 -23.01 7.14 -25.81
CA TYR A 345 -22.13 6.96 -26.96
C TYR A 345 -22.70 5.96 -27.99
N THR A 346 -24.02 5.74 -27.98
CA THR A 346 -24.68 4.84 -28.95
C THR A 346 -24.32 5.21 -30.39
N GLY A 347 -23.78 4.23 -31.11
CA GLY A 347 -23.32 4.34 -32.50
C GLY A 347 -21.99 5.07 -32.70
N LYS A 348 -21.38 5.62 -31.66
CA LYS A 348 -20.08 6.34 -31.73
C LYS A 348 -18.90 5.39 -31.50
N ARG A 349 -17.80 5.68 -32.20
CA ARG A 349 -16.48 5.07 -31.94
C ARG A 349 -15.71 6.02 -31.02
N VAL A 350 -15.12 5.45 -30.00
CA VAL A 350 -14.41 6.21 -28.95
C VAL A 350 -12.94 5.87 -28.97
N VAL A 351 -12.08 6.86 -29.03
CA VAL A 351 -10.63 6.73 -28.84
C VAL A 351 -10.26 7.23 -27.45
N VAL A 352 -9.54 6.41 -26.68
CA VAL A 352 -8.98 6.78 -25.38
C VAL A 352 -7.47 6.90 -25.50
N VAL A 353 -6.90 8.03 -25.11
CA VAL A 353 -5.45 8.29 -25.21
C VAL A 353 -4.83 8.15 -23.83
N GLY A 354 -4.06 7.09 -23.61
CA GLY A 354 -3.37 6.86 -22.34
C GLY A 354 -3.15 5.39 -22.01
N GLY A 355 -2.44 5.08 -20.92
CA GLY A 355 -2.12 3.72 -20.51
C GLY A 355 -2.07 3.53 -18.99
N GLY A 356 -2.73 4.39 -18.23
CA GLY A 356 -2.92 4.25 -16.78
C GLY A 356 -4.29 3.72 -16.41
N ASN A 357 -4.54 3.51 -15.10
CA ASN A 357 -5.84 3.04 -14.60
C ASN A 357 -7.01 3.93 -15.07
N VAL A 358 -6.82 5.26 -15.11
CA VAL A 358 -7.84 6.20 -15.61
C VAL A 358 -8.20 5.92 -17.06
N ALA A 359 -7.24 5.53 -17.92
CA ALA A 359 -7.51 5.19 -19.31
C ALA A 359 -8.34 3.89 -19.41
N MET A 360 -8.04 2.90 -18.58
CA MET A 360 -8.82 1.64 -18.51
C MET A 360 -10.23 1.91 -17.98
N ASP A 361 -10.36 2.71 -16.93
CA ASP A 361 -11.65 3.11 -16.36
C ASP A 361 -12.52 3.85 -17.40
N CYS A 362 -11.93 4.77 -18.18
CA CYS A 362 -12.63 5.47 -19.26
C CYS A 362 -13.03 4.53 -20.39
N ALA A 363 -12.14 3.66 -20.83
CA ALA A 363 -12.42 2.73 -21.93
C ALA A 363 -13.55 1.76 -21.55
N ARG A 364 -13.47 1.16 -20.36
CA ARG A 364 -14.50 0.27 -19.83
C ARG A 364 -15.83 0.99 -19.58
N SER A 365 -15.77 2.25 -19.13
CA SER A 365 -16.97 3.09 -18.97
C SER A 365 -17.59 3.46 -20.33
N ALA A 366 -16.79 3.76 -21.35
CA ALA A 366 -17.29 4.05 -22.70
C ALA A 366 -18.05 2.86 -23.30
N ILE A 367 -17.61 1.62 -23.07
CA ILE A 367 -18.36 0.39 -23.45
C ILE A 367 -19.73 0.41 -22.75
N ARG A 368 -19.78 0.70 -21.43
CA ARG A 368 -21.03 0.78 -20.64
C ARG A 368 -21.94 1.94 -21.04
N CYS A 369 -21.36 2.96 -21.66
CA CYS A 369 -22.08 4.08 -22.27
C CYS A 369 -22.51 3.79 -23.72
N HIS A 370 -22.55 2.53 -24.11
CA HIS A 370 -23.03 2.02 -25.41
C HIS A 370 -22.18 2.44 -26.63
N ALA A 371 -20.88 2.71 -26.43
CA ALA A 371 -19.98 2.94 -27.56
C ALA A 371 -19.96 1.74 -28.51
N LYS A 372 -19.98 2.02 -29.81
CA LYS A 372 -19.93 0.99 -30.87
C LYS A 372 -18.58 0.26 -30.87
N GLU A 373 -17.51 1.00 -30.73
CA GLU A 373 -16.13 0.54 -30.70
C GLU A 373 -15.33 1.43 -29.74
N VAL A 374 -14.39 0.85 -28.99
CA VAL A 374 -13.49 1.60 -28.11
C VAL A 374 -12.06 1.17 -28.37
N THR A 375 -11.21 2.12 -28.76
CA THR A 375 -9.79 1.89 -29.03
C THR A 375 -8.93 2.71 -28.07
N VAL A 376 -8.05 2.04 -27.31
CA VAL A 376 -7.04 2.70 -26.46
C VAL A 376 -5.77 2.88 -27.25
N ILE A 377 -5.28 4.12 -27.34
CA ILE A 377 -4.01 4.47 -28.01
C ILE A 377 -2.95 4.74 -26.96
N TYR A 378 -1.85 3.98 -27.04
CA TYR A 378 -0.74 4.12 -26.11
C TYR A 378 0.62 4.14 -26.81
N ARG A 379 1.46 5.12 -26.47
CA ARG A 379 2.75 5.37 -27.16
C ARG A 379 3.85 4.34 -26.88
N ARG A 380 3.70 3.48 -25.85
CA ARG A 380 4.67 2.43 -25.49
C ARG A 380 4.02 1.05 -25.66
N ARG A 381 4.73 -0.01 -25.24
CA ARG A 381 4.20 -1.38 -25.25
C ARG A 381 3.15 -1.57 -24.15
N GLN A 382 2.35 -2.58 -24.27
CA GLN A 382 1.36 -2.95 -23.23
C GLN A 382 2.03 -3.20 -21.87
N ILE A 383 3.18 -3.89 -21.83
CA ILE A 383 3.94 -4.14 -20.60
C ILE A 383 4.46 -2.85 -19.92
N ASP A 384 4.55 -1.75 -20.66
CA ASP A 384 4.99 -0.44 -20.15
C ASP A 384 3.80 0.42 -19.65
N MET A 385 2.58 -0.11 -19.72
CA MET A 385 1.40 0.57 -19.17
C MET A 385 1.47 0.62 -17.65
N THR A 386 1.02 1.72 -17.08
CA THR A 386 0.99 1.90 -15.62
C THR A 386 -0.33 1.43 -14.99
N ALA A 387 -1.29 1.02 -15.81
CA ALA A 387 -2.50 0.36 -15.34
C ALA A 387 -2.19 -1.02 -14.77
N LEU A 388 -2.99 -1.47 -13.80
CA LEU A 388 -2.90 -2.83 -13.29
C LEU A 388 -3.13 -3.85 -14.41
N PRO A 389 -2.35 -4.95 -14.47
CA PRO A 389 -2.54 -5.99 -15.50
C PRO A 389 -3.97 -6.54 -15.56
N SER A 390 -4.64 -6.68 -14.41
CA SER A 390 -6.04 -7.09 -14.33
C SER A 390 -7.00 -6.09 -14.99
N GLU A 391 -6.77 -4.79 -14.85
CA GLU A 391 -7.60 -3.76 -15.49
C GLU A 391 -7.41 -3.72 -17.01
N ILE A 392 -6.17 -3.93 -17.47
CA ILE A 392 -5.88 -4.07 -18.91
C ILE A 392 -6.59 -5.29 -19.49
N GLN A 393 -6.45 -6.43 -18.79
CA GLN A 393 -7.08 -7.67 -19.21
C GLN A 393 -8.62 -7.54 -19.20
N GLY A 394 -9.18 -6.95 -18.14
CA GLY A 394 -10.62 -6.70 -18.06
C GLY A 394 -11.15 -5.81 -19.19
N ALA A 395 -10.39 -4.79 -19.61
CA ALA A 395 -10.75 -3.93 -20.74
C ALA A 395 -10.76 -4.73 -22.06
N ILE A 396 -9.74 -5.55 -22.32
CA ILE A 396 -9.67 -6.41 -23.52
C ILE A 396 -10.84 -7.40 -23.57
N GLU A 397 -11.16 -8.06 -22.45
CA GLU A 397 -12.27 -9.00 -22.35
C GLU A 397 -13.63 -8.34 -22.59
N GLU A 398 -13.79 -7.07 -22.20
CA GLU A 398 -14.99 -6.29 -22.45
C GLU A 398 -15.10 -5.77 -23.89
N GLY A 399 -14.08 -5.98 -24.73
CA GLY A 399 -14.06 -5.66 -26.14
C GLY A 399 -13.33 -4.37 -26.50
N VAL A 400 -12.49 -3.85 -25.63
CA VAL A 400 -11.61 -2.70 -25.91
C VAL A 400 -10.43 -3.16 -26.76
N GLU A 401 -10.16 -2.47 -27.87
CA GLU A 401 -8.97 -2.64 -28.69
C GLU A 401 -7.79 -1.85 -28.13
N LEU A 402 -6.60 -2.47 -28.04
CA LEU A 402 -5.37 -1.80 -27.63
C LEU A 402 -4.44 -1.56 -28.82
N LEU A 403 -4.27 -0.29 -29.19
CA LEU A 403 -3.33 0.15 -30.21
C LEU A 403 -2.06 0.72 -29.53
N THR A 404 -1.14 -0.19 -29.18
CA THR A 404 0.12 0.16 -28.51
C THR A 404 1.19 0.59 -29.52
N LEU A 405 2.28 1.22 -29.03
CA LEU A 405 3.36 1.79 -29.84
C LEU A 405 2.85 2.82 -30.87
N ASN A 406 1.87 3.62 -30.49
CA ASN A 406 1.28 4.67 -31.32
C ASN A 406 1.12 5.96 -30.53
N ALA A 407 1.68 7.06 -31.03
CA ALA A 407 1.61 8.37 -30.40
C ALA A 407 0.58 9.27 -31.12
N PRO A 408 -0.15 10.12 -30.37
CA PRO A 408 -1.06 11.12 -30.96
C PRO A 408 -0.31 12.08 -31.89
N VAL A 409 -0.93 12.40 -33.03
CA VAL A 409 -0.38 13.37 -33.99
C VAL A 409 -1.38 14.47 -34.30
N LYS A 410 -2.65 14.07 -34.57
CA LYS A 410 -3.69 15.01 -34.98
C LYS A 410 -5.08 14.42 -34.69
N ILE A 411 -6.04 15.23 -34.41
CA ILE A 411 -7.46 14.91 -34.36
C ILE A 411 -8.11 15.59 -35.58
N ASN A 412 -8.75 14.80 -36.43
CA ASN A 412 -9.46 15.31 -37.59
C ASN A 412 -10.86 15.76 -37.18
N ALA A 413 -11.27 16.90 -37.67
CA ALA A 413 -12.61 17.44 -37.49
C ALA A 413 -13.26 17.67 -38.85
N ASP A 414 -14.60 17.54 -38.89
CA ASP A 414 -15.43 17.89 -40.05
C ASP A 414 -15.58 19.41 -40.22
N ALA A 415 -16.35 19.85 -41.18
CA ALA A 415 -16.58 21.26 -41.49
C ALA A 415 -17.33 22.01 -40.36
N GLU A 416 -18.09 21.29 -39.55
CA GLU A 416 -18.81 21.77 -38.38
C GLU A 416 -17.96 21.76 -37.09
N GLY A 417 -16.71 21.28 -37.16
CA GLY A 417 -15.77 21.24 -36.05
C GLY A 417 -15.92 20.00 -35.13
N ASN A 418 -16.70 18.98 -35.52
CA ASN A 418 -16.86 17.76 -34.75
C ASN A 418 -15.77 16.75 -35.11
N VAL A 419 -15.33 15.97 -34.11
CA VAL A 419 -14.36 14.89 -34.32
C VAL A 419 -14.88 13.89 -35.34
N CYS A 420 -14.06 13.56 -36.34
CA CYS A 420 -14.37 12.55 -37.35
C CYS A 420 -13.24 11.50 -37.50
N GLY A 421 -12.11 11.66 -36.80
CA GLY A 421 -11.02 10.71 -36.84
C GLY A 421 -9.82 11.12 -35.98
N PHE A 422 -8.96 10.15 -35.69
CA PHE A 422 -7.74 10.31 -34.91
C PHE A 422 -6.53 9.80 -35.71
N VAL A 423 -5.46 10.57 -35.75
CA VAL A 423 -4.21 10.21 -36.44
C VAL A 423 -3.14 9.88 -35.45
N ALA A 424 -2.59 8.69 -35.55
CA ALA A 424 -1.52 8.18 -34.70
C ALA A 424 -0.24 7.88 -35.51
N GLN A 425 0.92 8.15 -34.94
CA GLN A 425 2.22 7.82 -35.51
C GLN A 425 2.78 6.57 -34.82
N PRO A 426 3.08 5.50 -35.57
CA PRO A 426 3.76 4.33 -35.02
C PRO A 426 5.11 4.69 -34.40
N GLN A 427 5.43 4.02 -33.30
CA GLN A 427 6.62 4.23 -32.49
C GLN A 427 7.46 2.96 -32.43
N ILE A 428 8.75 3.12 -32.13
CA ILE A 428 9.66 2.04 -31.74
C ILE A 428 10.33 2.37 -30.42
N ILE A 429 10.67 1.33 -29.65
CA ILE A 429 11.46 1.50 -28.43
C ILE A 429 12.90 1.86 -28.84
N SER A 430 13.46 2.91 -28.22
CA SER A 430 14.82 3.37 -28.50
C SER A 430 15.78 3.04 -27.35
N VAL A 431 15.77 3.82 -26.27
CA VAL A 431 16.65 3.68 -25.11
C VAL A 431 15.85 3.53 -23.82
N TYR A 432 16.47 2.93 -22.83
CA TYR A 432 15.91 2.84 -21.47
C TYR A 432 16.57 3.89 -20.57
N ASP A 433 15.79 4.56 -19.74
CA ASP A 433 16.32 5.44 -18.70
C ASP A 433 16.95 4.64 -17.54
N LYS A 434 17.53 5.34 -16.56
CA LYS A 434 18.17 4.72 -15.38
C LYS A 434 17.20 3.90 -14.50
N GLN A 435 15.89 4.13 -14.64
CA GLN A 435 14.84 3.40 -13.95
C GLN A 435 14.26 2.24 -14.79
N GLY A 436 14.85 1.95 -15.95
CA GLY A 436 14.38 0.89 -16.86
C GLY A 436 13.13 1.26 -17.66
N LYS A 437 12.72 2.54 -17.70
CA LYS A 437 11.58 3.01 -18.47
C LYS A 437 11.98 3.27 -19.92
N PRO A 438 11.29 2.67 -20.91
CA PRO A 438 11.65 2.85 -22.31
C PRO A 438 11.29 4.24 -22.84
N SER A 439 12.21 4.84 -23.56
CA SER A 439 11.96 5.96 -24.47
C SER A 439 11.46 5.44 -25.82
N VAL A 440 10.64 6.21 -26.49
CA VAL A 440 10.11 5.89 -27.81
C VAL A 440 10.56 6.91 -28.85
N THR A 441 10.78 6.45 -30.08
CA THR A 441 11.06 7.29 -31.24
C THR A 441 10.11 6.94 -32.39
N VAL A 442 9.95 7.86 -33.32
CA VAL A 442 9.08 7.68 -34.48
C VAL A 442 9.57 6.50 -35.33
N ALA A 443 8.69 5.54 -35.63
CA ALA A 443 8.96 4.47 -36.55
C ALA A 443 8.89 4.97 -38.00
N ASN A 444 9.73 4.43 -38.88
CA ASN A 444 9.64 4.67 -40.31
C ASN A 444 8.48 3.85 -40.93
N LYS A 445 7.26 4.23 -40.53
CA LYS A 445 5.99 3.61 -40.98
C LYS A 445 4.97 4.72 -41.24
N PRO A 446 4.01 4.49 -42.15
CA PRO A 446 2.93 5.44 -42.39
C PRO A 446 2.11 5.68 -41.11
N LYS A 447 1.54 6.87 -40.99
CA LYS A 447 0.57 7.21 -39.95
C LYS A 447 -0.67 6.31 -40.09
N ILE A 448 -1.30 6.03 -38.95
CA ILE A 448 -2.52 5.25 -38.87
C ILE A 448 -3.68 6.20 -38.61
N GLU A 449 -4.74 6.10 -39.40
CA GLU A 449 -6.00 6.82 -39.15
C GLU A 449 -6.99 5.89 -38.47
N VAL A 450 -7.52 6.32 -37.32
CA VAL A 450 -8.54 5.63 -36.55
C VAL A 450 -9.82 6.46 -36.62
N PRO A 451 -10.86 5.98 -37.30
CA PRO A 451 -12.14 6.67 -37.34
C PRO A 451 -12.77 6.74 -35.96
N CYS A 452 -13.19 7.92 -35.52
CA CYS A 452 -13.85 8.09 -34.23
C CYS A 452 -14.67 9.40 -34.19
N GLU A 453 -15.67 9.44 -33.35
CA GLU A 453 -16.54 10.58 -33.08
C GLU A 453 -16.27 11.18 -31.68
N VAL A 454 -15.56 10.43 -30.79
CA VAL A 454 -15.22 10.88 -29.46
C VAL A 454 -13.76 10.55 -29.15
N VAL A 455 -13.06 11.50 -28.51
CA VAL A 455 -11.69 11.31 -28.02
C VAL A 455 -11.63 11.66 -26.53
N LEU A 456 -11.16 10.71 -25.70
CA LEU A 456 -11.02 10.86 -24.26
C LEU A 456 -9.52 10.94 -23.90
N MET A 457 -9.10 12.09 -23.36
CA MET A 457 -7.70 12.34 -22.97
C MET A 457 -7.43 11.83 -21.55
N ALA A 458 -6.68 10.72 -21.42
CA ALA A 458 -6.32 10.05 -20.17
C ALA A 458 -4.81 10.04 -19.90
N ILE A 459 -4.13 11.17 -20.11
CA ILE A 459 -2.65 11.29 -20.08
C ILE A 459 -2.11 11.89 -18.77
N GLY A 460 -2.88 11.88 -17.73
CA GLY A 460 -2.55 12.38 -16.40
C GLY A 460 -3.43 13.52 -15.93
N GLN A 461 -3.14 14.01 -14.74
CA GLN A 461 -3.93 15.02 -14.04
C GLN A 461 -3.06 16.19 -13.60
N ASP A 462 -3.68 17.34 -13.42
CA ASP A 462 -3.08 18.58 -12.90
C ASP A 462 -3.79 19.06 -11.64
N ILE A 463 -3.08 19.89 -10.88
CA ILE A 463 -3.56 20.49 -9.63
C ILE A 463 -4.10 21.88 -9.92
N VAL A 464 -5.29 22.21 -9.45
CA VAL A 464 -5.86 23.57 -9.51
C VAL A 464 -5.30 24.40 -8.36
N SER A 465 -4.05 24.84 -8.50
CA SER A 465 -3.34 25.59 -7.46
C SER A 465 -3.44 27.12 -7.59
N ALA A 466 -4.14 27.64 -8.61
CA ALA A 466 -4.26 29.08 -8.85
C ALA A 466 -4.81 29.87 -7.63
N PRO A 467 -5.85 29.43 -6.90
CA PRO A 467 -6.33 30.10 -5.70
C PRO A 467 -5.32 30.13 -4.54
N PHE A 468 -4.24 29.35 -4.64
CA PHE A 468 -3.20 29.16 -3.63
C PHE A 468 -1.81 29.61 -4.12
N ALA A 469 -1.74 30.43 -5.18
CA ALA A 469 -0.47 30.76 -5.85
C ALA A 469 0.57 31.39 -4.90
N GLU A 470 0.14 32.05 -3.83
CA GLU A 470 1.02 32.69 -2.83
C GLU A 470 1.53 31.71 -1.76
N TYR A 471 1.01 30.45 -1.70
CA TYR A 471 1.26 29.49 -0.64
C TYR A 471 2.25 28.39 -1.06
N ASP A 472 3.50 28.73 -1.25
CA ASP A 472 4.60 27.79 -1.57
C ASP A 472 4.28 26.82 -2.74
N VAL A 473 3.58 27.29 -3.77
CA VAL A 473 3.25 26.49 -4.96
C VAL A 473 4.40 26.51 -5.93
N ASN A 474 4.89 25.33 -6.32
CA ASN A 474 5.91 25.19 -7.37
C ASN A 474 5.33 25.61 -8.73
N PRO A 475 5.90 26.64 -9.41
CA PRO A 475 5.31 27.19 -10.63
C PRO A 475 5.30 26.21 -11.82
N ARG A 476 6.21 25.22 -11.84
CA ARG A 476 6.30 24.24 -12.93
C ARG A 476 5.43 23.01 -12.70
N ARG A 477 5.44 22.50 -11.47
CA ARG A 477 4.72 21.27 -11.10
C ARG A 477 3.31 21.53 -10.56
N LYS A 478 3.01 22.76 -10.20
CA LYS A 478 1.77 23.20 -9.53
C LYS A 478 1.52 22.49 -8.18
N THR A 479 2.53 21.81 -7.63
CA THR A 479 2.48 21.13 -6.34
C THR A 479 2.87 22.08 -5.21
N PHE A 480 2.32 21.85 -4.01
CA PHE A 480 2.76 22.55 -2.81
C PHE A 480 4.14 22.03 -2.37
N GLU A 481 4.99 22.92 -1.90
CA GLU A 481 6.30 22.59 -1.34
C GLU A 481 6.24 22.56 0.19
N THR A 482 6.45 21.39 0.77
CA THR A 482 6.38 21.17 2.22
C THR A 482 7.74 20.83 2.82
N LEU A 483 7.84 21.00 4.13
CA LEU A 483 8.86 20.39 4.98
C LEU A 483 8.51 18.91 5.24
N ASP A 484 9.41 18.17 5.88
CA ASP A 484 9.17 16.77 6.29
C ASP A 484 7.97 16.66 7.26
N THR A 485 7.69 17.72 8.00
CA THR A 485 6.52 17.87 8.88
C THR A 485 5.21 18.16 8.15
N THR A 486 5.13 17.99 6.85
CA THR A 486 3.98 18.34 5.99
C THR A 486 3.56 19.80 6.00
N ARG A 487 4.22 20.65 6.82
CA ARG A 487 4.00 22.09 6.88
C ARG A 487 4.57 22.78 5.64
N LEU A 488 3.92 23.83 5.14
CA LEU A 488 4.46 24.67 4.07
C LEU A 488 5.76 25.35 4.54
N LYS A 489 6.69 25.58 3.60
CA LYS A 489 8.02 26.12 3.95
C LYS A 489 7.96 27.52 4.56
N SER A 490 7.09 28.38 4.04
CA SER A 490 7.01 29.79 4.41
C SER A 490 5.87 30.12 5.40
N TYR A 491 5.09 29.13 5.82
CA TYR A 491 3.89 29.36 6.65
C TYR A 491 3.85 28.44 7.87
N ASP A 492 3.68 29.00 9.06
CA ASP A 492 3.77 28.25 10.30
C ASP A 492 2.57 27.35 10.59
N LYS A 493 1.35 27.75 10.20
CA LYS A 493 0.13 27.01 10.53
C LYS A 493 -0.59 26.39 9.33
N ILE A 494 0.06 26.36 8.16
CA ILE A 494 -0.49 25.78 6.94
C ILE A 494 0.27 24.54 6.58
N PHE A 495 -0.45 23.45 6.38
CA PHE A 495 0.03 22.13 6.03
C PHE A 495 -0.57 21.70 4.71
N ALA A 496 0.07 20.80 3.99
CA ALA A 496 -0.47 20.23 2.75
C ALA A 496 -0.08 18.76 2.60
N GLY A 497 -0.90 18.00 1.88
CA GLY A 497 -0.60 16.58 1.60
C GLY A 497 -1.53 15.95 0.57
N GLY A 498 -1.24 14.70 0.25
CA GLY A 498 -1.91 13.98 -0.82
C GLY A 498 -1.42 14.42 -2.20
N ASP A 499 -2.24 14.21 -3.23
CA ASP A 499 -1.84 14.43 -4.63
C ASP A 499 -1.45 15.89 -4.95
N CYS A 500 -1.90 16.85 -4.18
CA CYS A 500 -1.48 18.24 -4.37
C CYS A 500 -0.02 18.51 -3.93
N VAL A 501 0.61 17.58 -3.21
CA VAL A 501 2.04 17.63 -2.84
C VAL A 501 2.86 16.69 -3.70
N PHE A 502 2.45 15.43 -3.85
CA PHE A 502 3.25 14.40 -4.52
C PHE A 502 2.95 14.28 -6.03
N GLY A 503 1.91 14.94 -6.52
CA GLY A 503 1.29 14.65 -7.81
C GLY A 503 0.32 13.47 -7.73
N PRO A 504 -0.46 13.21 -8.81
CA PRO A 504 -1.43 12.11 -8.85
C PRO A 504 -0.80 10.77 -8.49
N ALA A 505 -1.36 10.09 -7.47
CA ALA A 505 -0.84 8.85 -6.92
C ALA A 505 -1.98 7.89 -6.51
N THR A 506 -1.68 6.95 -5.62
CA THR A 506 -2.67 5.96 -5.16
C THR A 506 -3.43 6.45 -3.92
N VAL A 507 -4.65 5.94 -3.74
CA VAL A 507 -5.48 6.29 -2.57
C VAL A 507 -4.77 6.00 -1.25
N ILE A 508 -4.07 4.86 -1.14
CA ILE A 508 -3.38 4.49 0.10
C ILE A 508 -2.21 5.44 0.44
N LYS A 509 -1.58 6.07 -0.56
CA LYS A 509 -0.60 7.14 -0.34
C LYS A 509 -1.25 8.42 0.16
N ALA A 510 -2.42 8.77 -0.37
CA ALA A 510 -3.18 9.93 0.10
C ALA A 510 -3.64 9.74 1.56
N ILE A 511 -4.07 8.52 1.93
CA ILE A 511 -4.41 8.15 3.30
C ILE A 511 -3.19 8.24 4.22
N GLY A 512 -2.06 7.65 3.82
CA GLY A 512 -0.81 7.74 4.58
C GLY A 512 -0.36 9.19 4.81
N ALA A 513 -0.47 10.04 3.78
CA ALA A 513 -0.17 11.46 3.90
C ALA A 513 -1.09 12.17 4.90
N GLY A 514 -2.40 11.87 4.87
CA GLY A 514 -3.37 12.42 5.82
C GLY A 514 -3.10 12.00 7.27
N LYS A 515 -2.72 10.73 7.48
CA LYS A 515 -2.33 10.21 8.81
C LYS A 515 -1.11 10.95 9.36
N VAL A 516 -0.06 11.13 8.55
CA VAL A 516 1.16 11.86 8.92
C VAL A 516 0.85 13.34 9.20
N ALA A 517 0.02 13.96 8.35
CA ALA A 517 -0.36 15.36 8.54
C ALA A 517 -1.13 15.58 9.85
N ALA A 518 -2.05 14.66 10.22
CA ALA A 518 -2.79 14.75 11.47
C ALA A 518 -1.86 14.74 12.68
N LEU A 519 -0.86 13.84 12.71
CA LEU A 519 0.13 13.77 13.78
C LEU A 519 0.98 15.06 13.86
N ASN A 520 1.44 15.56 12.72
CA ASN A 520 2.24 16.79 12.66
C ASN A 520 1.43 18.03 13.07
N ILE A 521 0.14 18.07 12.75
CA ILE A 521 -0.75 19.16 13.18
C ILE A 521 -1.00 19.07 14.67
N ASP A 522 -1.24 17.88 15.23
CA ASP A 522 -1.42 17.68 16.67
C ASP A 522 -0.19 18.15 17.46
N GLU A 523 1.01 17.77 16.99
CA GLU A 523 2.27 18.21 17.57
C GLU A 523 2.45 19.73 17.47
N TYR A 524 2.15 20.33 16.33
CA TYR A 524 2.19 21.78 16.14
C TYR A 524 1.24 22.52 17.10
N LEU A 525 0.08 21.94 17.39
CA LEU A 525 -0.90 22.48 18.32
C LEU A 525 -0.51 22.32 19.80
N GLY A 526 0.62 21.65 20.08
CA GLY A 526 1.19 21.45 21.41
C GLY A 526 0.70 20.19 22.11
N TYR A 527 0.22 19.21 21.36
CA TYR A 527 -0.23 17.91 21.85
C TYR A 527 0.63 16.77 21.29
N HIS A 528 0.53 15.57 21.86
CA HIS A 528 1.22 14.36 21.44
C HIS A 528 0.30 13.16 21.65
N HIS A 529 -0.91 13.22 21.07
CA HIS A 529 -1.87 12.15 21.23
C HIS A 529 -1.39 10.87 20.54
N LYS A 530 -1.51 9.77 21.26
CA LYS A 530 -1.33 8.42 20.70
C LYS A 530 -2.71 7.79 20.62
N TYR A 531 -3.17 7.53 19.41
CA TYR A 531 -4.37 6.75 19.19
C TYR A 531 -3.97 5.27 19.16
N LEU A 532 -4.30 4.55 20.23
CA LEU A 532 -4.11 3.11 20.33
C LEU A 532 -5.47 2.50 20.67
N GLU A 533 -6.00 1.71 19.78
CA GLU A 533 -7.12 0.84 20.07
C GLU A 533 -6.57 -0.50 20.54
N ASP A 534 -6.98 -0.94 21.72
CA ASP A 534 -6.50 -2.20 22.31
C ASP A 534 -7.32 -3.37 21.74
N ILE A 535 -6.93 -3.79 20.53
CA ILE A 535 -7.50 -4.98 19.89
C ILE A 535 -6.55 -6.15 20.15
N LYS A 536 -6.97 -7.13 20.93
CA LYS A 536 -6.18 -8.33 21.19
C LYS A 536 -6.04 -9.14 19.90
N ILE A 537 -4.82 -9.13 19.34
CA ILE A 537 -4.46 -9.92 18.16
C ILE A 537 -4.22 -11.37 18.59
N PRO A 538 -4.71 -12.39 17.85
CA PRO A 538 -4.46 -13.78 18.14
C PRO A 538 -2.98 -14.14 18.09
N GLU A 539 -2.54 -15.03 18.98
CA GLU A 539 -1.20 -15.58 18.95
C GLU A 539 -0.89 -16.28 17.61
N PRO A 540 0.34 -16.25 17.15
CA PRO A 540 0.72 -16.93 15.92
C PRO A 540 0.55 -18.45 16.07
N ARG A 541 0.01 -19.07 15.03
CA ARG A 541 -0.07 -20.53 14.92
C ARG A 541 1.16 -21.08 14.22
N GLU A 542 1.48 -22.32 14.52
CA GLU A 542 2.52 -23.04 13.79
C GLU A 542 2.15 -23.12 12.29
N ASN A 543 3.09 -22.73 11.43
CA ASN A 543 2.90 -22.76 9.97
C ASN A 543 3.77 -23.85 9.38
N ASP A 544 3.15 -24.85 8.76
CA ASP A 544 3.81 -26.00 8.14
C ASP A 544 4.52 -25.68 6.81
N ARG A 545 4.36 -24.45 6.31
CA ARG A 545 4.89 -23.98 5.03
C ARG A 545 4.48 -24.82 3.83
N THR A 546 3.36 -25.50 3.91
CA THR A 546 2.78 -26.24 2.79
C THR A 546 2.49 -25.31 1.61
N HIS A 547 2.76 -25.78 0.39
CA HIS A 547 2.53 -25.03 -0.84
C HIS A 547 1.07 -25.13 -1.24
N TYR A 548 0.32 -24.05 -1.09
CA TYR A 548 -1.11 -23.97 -1.43
C TYR A 548 -1.37 -23.20 -2.74
N GLY A 549 -0.39 -22.43 -3.21
CA GLY A 549 -0.61 -21.46 -4.28
C GLY A 549 -1.36 -20.21 -3.78
N ARG A 550 -1.78 -19.36 -4.70
CA ARG A 550 -2.49 -18.11 -4.42
C ARG A 550 -3.96 -18.24 -4.86
N VAL A 551 -4.89 -17.81 -4.04
CA VAL A 551 -6.28 -17.61 -4.44
C VAL A 551 -6.36 -16.37 -5.34
N HIS A 552 -6.96 -16.51 -6.50
CA HIS A 552 -7.20 -15.42 -7.44
C HIS A 552 -8.68 -15.05 -7.41
N LEU A 553 -8.95 -13.76 -7.18
CA LEU A 553 -10.31 -13.25 -7.31
C LEU A 553 -10.76 -13.34 -8.77
N THR A 554 -12.00 -13.68 -8.96
CA THR A 554 -12.62 -13.77 -10.28
C THR A 554 -13.53 -12.58 -10.52
N ASP A 555 -13.72 -12.24 -11.77
CA ASP A 555 -14.69 -11.24 -12.19
C ASP A 555 -15.97 -11.91 -12.68
N ARG A 556 -17.08 -11.19 -12.63
CA ARG A 556 -18.30 -11.55 -13.38
C ARG A 556 -17.97 -11.70 -14.85
N SER A 557 -18.75 -12.52 -15.57
CA SER A 557 -18.49 -12.74 -17.00
C SER A 557 -18.44 -11.42 -17.78
N ALA A 558 -17.47 -11.29 -18.71
CA ALA A 558 -17.31 -10.06 -19.50
C ALA A 558 -18.59 -9.69 -20.29
N ARG A 559 -19.34 -10.72 -20.72
CA ARG A 559 -20.62 -10.54 -21.44
C ARG A 559 -21.67 -9.83 -20.57
N GLU A 560 -21.70 -10.11 -19.27
CA GLU A 560 -22.65 -9.51 -18.33
C GLU A 560 -22.17 -8.16 -17.81
N ARG A 561 -20.91 -8.12 -17.31
CA ARG A 561 -20.37 -6.96 -16.61
C ARG A 561 -20.20 -5.72 -17.49
N LYS A 562 -20.00 -5.88 -18.80
CA LYS A 562 -19.82 -4.76 -19.74
C LYS A 562 -21.10 -3.96 -20.02
N ASN A 563 -22.26 -4.45 -19.60
CA ASN A 563 -23.56 -3.82 -19.91
C ASN A 563 -24.14 -3.00 -18.75
N ASN A 564 -23.46 -2.94 -17.60
CA ASN A 564 -23.94 -2.23 -16.42
C ASN A 564 -22.77 -1.73 -15.56
N PHE A 565 -23.08 -0.86 -14.60
CA PHE A 565 -22.11 -0.32 -13.64
C PHE A 565 -22.13 -1.03 -12.28
N GLU A 566 -22.68 -2.25 -12.21
CA GLU A 566 -22.61 -3.07 -10.99
C GLU A 566 -21.19 -3.60 -10.74
N PRO A 567 -20.83 -3.94 -9.49
CA PRO A 567 -19.52 -4.45 -9.14
C PRO A 567 -19.07 -5.60 -10.04
N VAL A 568 -17.84 -5.53 -10.52
CA VAL A 568 -17.31 -6.54 -11.45
C VAL A 568 -16.62 -7.69 -10.76
N GLU A 569 -15.98 -7.45 -9.62
CA GLU A 569 -15.16 -8.44 -8.91
C GLU A 569 -15.99 -9.25 -7.91
N ASN A 570 -15.88 -10.57 -8.01
CA ASN A 570 -16.42 -11.50 -7.02
C ASN A 570 -15.54 -11.51 -5.76
N GLY A 571 -16.14 -11.80 -4.60
CA GLY A 571 -15.40 -12.02 -3.35
C GLY A 571 -14.73 -13.40 -3.31
N MET A 572 -13.94 -13.63 -2.25
CA MET A 572 -13.49 -14.97 -1.89
C MET A 572 -14.64 -15.76 -1.26
N SER A 573 -14.65 -17.07 -1.51
CA SER A 573 -15.40 -18.00 -0.66
C SER A 573 -14.76 -18.10 0.72
N TYR A 574 -15.50 -18.68 1.66
CA TYR A 574 -15.00 -18.93 3.02
C TYR A 574 -13.72 -19.78 3.00
N ASP A 575 -13.73 -20.91 2.28
CA ASP A 575 -12.59 -21.83 2.23
C ASP A 575 -11.34 -21.18 1.61
N GLU A 576 -11.53 -20.38 0.55
CA GLU A 576 -10.45 -19.61 -0.07
C GLU A 576 -9.84 -18.56 0.88
N ALA A 577 -10.69 -17.88 1.64
CA ALA A 577 -10.22 -16.90 2.62
C ALA A 577 -9.45 -17.59 3.77
N MET A 578 -9.94 -18.73 4.27
CA MET A 578 -9.25 -19.49 5.31
C MET A 578 -7.90 -20.05 4.81
N GLN A 579 -7.83 -20.51 3.56
CA GLN A 579 -6.58 -20.92 2.94
C GLN A 579 -5.57 -19.76 2.90
N GLU A 580 -5.98 -18.58 2.43
CA GLU A 580 -5.10 -17.41 2.37
C GLU A 580 -4.68 -16.92 3.77
N CYS A 581 -5.56 -16.96 4.77
CA CYS A 581 -5.21 -16.65 6.16
C CYS A 581 -4.15 -17.61 6.72
N GLY A 582 -4.31 -18.92 6.46
CA GLY A 582 -3.40 -19.97 6.93
C GLY A 582 -1.99 -19.87 6.31
N LYS A 583 -1.83 -19.18 5.19
CA LYS A 583 -0.53 -18.95 4.55
C LYS A 583 0.31 -17.86 5.24
N CYS A 584 -0.29 -17.01 6.08
CA CYS A 584 0.42 -15.90 6.71
C CYS A 584 1.53 -16.41 7.65
N LEU A 585 2.77 -15.98 7.39
CA LEU A 585 3.93 -16.37 8.18
C LEU A 585 4.04 -15.61 9.52
N ARG A 586 3.10 -14.71 9.82
CA ARG A 586 3.14 -13.87 11.03
C ARG A 586 4.52 -13.24 11.24
N CYS A 587 4.97 -12.48 10.22
CA CYS A 587 6.28 -11.82 10.25
C CYS A 587 6.41 -10.71 11.32
N ASP A 588 5.36 -10.39 12.03
CA ASP A 588 5.30 -9.61 13.26
C ASP A 588 5.87 -10.39 14.47
N HIS A 589 5.97 -11.73 14.36
CA HIS A 589 6.66 -12.60 15.28
C HIS A 589 7.85 -13.23 14.57
N PHE A 590 9.05 -13.10 15.11
CA PHE A 590 10.24 -13.74 14.55
C PHE A 590 10.35 -15.18 15.01
N GLY A 591 11.05 -16.02 14.22
CA GLY A 591 11.25 -17.43 14.53
C GLY A 591 10.14 -18.31 13.97
N CYS A 592 9.74 -19.34 14.68
CA CYS A 592 8.75 -20.31 14.24
C CYS A 592 7.29 -19.91 14.51
N GLY A 593 7.01 -18.63 14.56
CA GLY A 593 5.68 -18.09 14.78
C GLY A 593 5.17 -18.15 16.22
N VAL A 594 5.94 -18.69 17.15
CA VAL A 594 5.59 -18.87 18.56
C VAL A 594 6.29 -17.87 19.46
N VAL A 595 7.48 -17.39 19.04
CA VAL A 595 8.30 -16.44 19.79
C VAL A 595 8.10 -15.04 19.25
N GLU A 596 7.51 -14.16 20.04
CA GLU A 596 7.32 -12.75 19.68
C GLU A 596 8.67 -12.05 19.53
N GLY A 597 8.84 -11.27 18.44
CA GLY A 597 10.11 -10.61 18.14
C GLY A 597 11.24 -11.51 17.68
N GLY A 598 11.03 -12.82 17.61
CA GLY A 598 12.02 -13.78 17.17
C GLY A 598 12.37 -13.70 15.68
N ARG A 599 13.03 -14.70 15.14
CA ARG A 599 13.38 -14.75 13.72
C ARG A 599 12.29 -15.44 12.89
N VAL A 600 12.20 -15.10 11.61
CA VAL A 600 11.34 -15.77 10.61
C VAL A 600 12.07 -16.89 9.90
#